data_185735c983709a62d5c05c58c3a0c876
#
_entry.id   185735c983709a62d5c05c58c3a0c876
#
_cell.length_a   1.000
_cell.length_b   1.000
_cell.length_c   1.000
_cell.angle_alpha   90.00
_cell.angle_beta   90.00
_cell.angle_gamma   90.00
#
_symmetry.space_group_name_H-M   'P 1'
#
loop_
_entity.id
_entity.type
_entity.pdbx_description
1 polymer ?
#
loop_
_entity_poly.entity_id
_entity_poly.type
_entity_poly.pdbx_seq_one_letter_code
_entity_poly.pdbx_strand_id
1 'polypeptide(L)'
;MFNKILLSIILLIVFSFPIHGDVEILVVQSVRIPPYEDALNGFLSVSDLKIKRVVLSELKEINLKEEIIKTNPPLVLAIGRDALMNVREVRDIPVVYIMVLAPQSILTHDDNFYGIIMNTPPEKQLETYMAAIPGLNNIGLIYNPGNTGDLVEKSQQAAEKMGVQLILRKAAKASDVPSIIKDMTGKISAFWMLPDITLMTPESIEFLLITSMEKNIPILTFSPKYVEIGALASISVDPGDMGRQAGELAQKIITGGIKVDQKTIPARKGVFTVNKKVAENLGIILKQEAYQDTATNK
;
A
#
# COMPACT_ATOMS: atom_id res chain seq x y z
N MET A 1 -82.77 -7.38 -15.31
CA MET A 1 -81.75 -6.85 -16.23
C MET A 1 -80.67 -6.17 -15.37
N PHE A 2 -79.63 -6.91 -15.06
CA PHE A 2 -78.50 -6.38 -14.25
C PHE A 2 -77.28 -6.15 -15.15
N ASN A 3 -76.92 -4.88 -15.30
CA ASN A 3 -75.72 -4.46 -16.01
C ASN A 3 -74.49 -4.74 -15.12
N LYS A 4 -73.62 -5.66 -15.54
CA LYS A 4 -72.29 -5.85 -14.94
C LYS A 4 -71.30 -4.88 -15.57
N ILE A 5 -70.92 -3.84 -14.84
CA ILE A 5 -69.82 -2.99 -15.19
C ILE A 5 -68.53 -3.69 -14.74
N LEU A 6 -67.74 -4.12 -15.71
CA LEU A 6 -66.41 -4.74 -15.49
C LEU A 6 -65.36 -3.63 -15.34
N LEU A 7 -64.93 -3.39 -14.12
CA LEU A 7 -63.90 -2.39 -13.82
C LEU A 7 -62.53 -3.04 -14.06
N SER A 8 -61.88 -2.76 -15.21
CA SER A 8 -60.51 -3.17 -15.49
C SER A 8 -59.51 -2.28 -14.74
N ILE A 9 -58.93 -2.80 -13.68
CA ILE A 9 -57.81 -2.16 -12.99
C ILE A 9 -56.53 -2.47 -13.80
N ILE A 10 -56.03 -1.50 -14.56
CA ILE A 10 -54.70 -1.57 -15.18
C ILE A 10 -53.67 -1.29 -14.10
N LEU A 11 -53.01 -2.34 -13.64
CA LEU A 11 -51.87 -2.26 -12.72
C LEU A 11 -50.66 -1.73 -13.52
N LEU A 12 -50.36 -0.44 -13.41
CA LEU A 12 -49.16 0.17 -13.97
C LEU A 12 -47.96 -0.30 -13.10
N ILE A 13 -47.27 -1.34 -13.52
CA ILE A 13 -45.97 -1.72 -12.95
C ILE A 13 -44.95 -0.70 -13.43
N VAL A 14 -44.67 0.30 -12.60
CA VAL A 14 -43.54 1.22 -12.81
C VAL A 14 -42.28 0.43 -12.56
N PHE A 15 -41.68 -0.09 -13.65
CA PHE A 15 -40.29 -0.56 -13.60
C PHE A 15 -39.41 0.66 -13.35
N SER A 16 -39.06 0.89 -12.10
CA SER A 16 -37.95 1.77 -11.74
C SER A 16 -36.66 1.13 -12.25
N PHE A 17 -36.30 1.41 -13.49
CA PHE A 17 -34.91 1.19 -13.92
C PHE A 17 -34.04 2.11 -13.06
N PRO A 18 -33.03 1.60 -12.37
CA PRO A 18 -32.05 2.48 -11.76
C PRO A 18 -31.44 3.30 -12.91
N ILE A 19 -31.69 4.61 -12.90
CA ILE A 19 -30.97 5.55 -13.75
C ILE A 19 -29.51 5.44 -13.24
N HIS A 20 -28.71 4.60 -13.88
CA HIS A 20 -27.26 4.68 -13.77
C HIS A 20 -26.88 5.95 -14.55
N GLY A 21 -27.07 7.11 -13.90
CA GLY A 21 -26.41 8.31 -14.37
C GLY A 21 -24.91 8.00 -14.46
N ASP A 22 -24.30 8.44 -15.55
CA ASP A 22 -22.87 8.32 -15.79
C ASP A 22 -22.10 8.98 -14.63
N VAL A 23 -21.81 8.21 -13.59
CA VAL A 23 -21.07 8.68 -12.42
C VAL A 23 -19.60 8.80 -12.84
N GLU A 24 -19.16 10.04 -13.03
CA GLU A 24 -17.78 10.35 -13.35
C GLU A 24 -17.02 10.72 -12.09
N ILE A 25 -16.01 9.94 -11.72
CA ILE A 25 -15.12 10.26 -10.61
C ILE A 25 -13.85 10.97 -11.11
N LEU A 26 -13.26 11.79 -10.26
CA LEU A 26 -11.99 12.43 -10.54
C LEU A 26 -10.83 11.57 -10.03
N VAL A 27 -9.95 11.14 -10.94
CA VAL A 27 -8.69 10.46 -10.61
C VAL A 27 -7.56 11.48 -10.65
N VAL A 28 -6.92 11.72 -9.51
CA VAL A 28 -5.72 12.53 -9.40
C VAL A 28 -4.54 11.59 -9.19
N GLN A 29 -3.59 11.60 -10.11
CA GLN A 29 -2.41 10.74 -10.08
C GLN A 29 -1.14 11.59 -10.01
N SER A 30 -0.19 11.22 -9.14
CA SER A 30 1.06 11.96 -8.96
C SER A 30 1.91 11.96 -10.23
N VAL A 31 2.18 10.78 -10.77
CA VAL A 31 3.07 10.55 -11.92
C VAL A 31 2.63 9.30 -12.68
N ARG A 32 2.95 9.22 -13.96
CA ARG A 32 2.65 8.04 -14.79
C ARG A 32 3.82 7.05 -14.73
N ILE A 33 3.69 6.06 -13.84
CA ILE A 33 4.65 4.95 -13.68
C ILE A 33 3.90 3.62 -13.62
N PRO A 34 4.53 2.48 -14.00
CA PRO A 34 3.86 1.19 -14.09
C PRO A 34 3.06 0.80 -12.84
N PRO A 35 3.56 0.89 -11.59
CA PRO A 35 2.77 0.51 -10.42
C PRO A 35 1.49 1.35 -10.23
N TYR A 36 1.50 2.63 -10.64
CA TYR A 36 0.32 3.48 -10.54
C TYR A 36 -0.69 3.21 -11.65
N GLU A 37 -0.19 2.83 -12.84
CA GLU A 37 -1.05 2.37 -13.94
C GLU A 37 -1.72 1.03 -13.58
N ASP A 38 -0.97 0.09 -13.01
CA ASP A 38 -1.51 -1.20 -12.55
C ASP A 38 -2.59 -0.99 -11.48
N ALA A 39 -2.36 -0.06 -10.55
CA ALA A 39 -3.34 0.29 -9.53
C ALA A 39 -4.61 0.91 -10.15
N LEU A 40 -4.47 1.83 -11.10
CA LEU A 40 -5.61 2.40 -11.81
C LEU A 40 -6.38 1.34 -12.62
N ASN A 41 -5.67 0.47 -13.34
CA ASN A 41 -6.28 -0.63 -14.09
C ASN A 41 -7.03 -1.60 -13.15
N GLY A 42 -6.45 -1.91 -12.01
CA GLY A 42 -7.11 -2.69 -10.97
C GLY A 42 -8.40 -2.04 -10.48
N PHE A 43 -8.38 -0.73 -10.22
CA PHE A 43 -9.57 0.04 -9.84
C PHE A 43 -10.68 -0.06 -10.90
N LEU A 44 -10.32 0.16 -12.17
CA LEU A 44 -11.26 0.13 -13.28
C LEU A 44 -11.81 -1.28 -13.56
N SER A 45 -11.07 -2.33 -13.23
CA SER A 45 -11.49 -3.71 -13.47
C SER A 45 -12.67 -4.19 -12.62
N VAL A 46 -12.98 -3.49 -11.54
CA VAL A 46 -14.07 -3.82 -10.59
C VAL A 46 -15.13 -2.73 -10.48
N SER A 47 -15.00 -1.66 -11.26
CA SER A 47 -15.94 -0.53 -11.23
C SER A 47 -16.31 -0.10 -12.65
N ASP A 48 -17.61 0.00 -12.93
CA ASP A 48 -18.13 0.55 -14.19
C ASP A 48 -18.17 2.10 -14.17
N LEU A 49 -17.36 2.73 -13.29
CA LEU A 49 -17.32 4.16 -13.12
C LEU A 49 -16.57 4.83 -14.28
N LYS A 50 -17.16 5.87 -14.84
CA LYS A 50 -16.43 6.76 -15.73
C LYS A 50 -15.42 7.57 -14.92
N ILE A 51 -14.26 7.83 -15.52
CA ILE A 51 -13.20 8.58 -14.86
C ILE A 51 -12.80 9.80 -15.69
N LYS A 52 -12.56 10.90 -15.00
CA LYS A 52 -11.76 12.01 -15.48
C LYS A 52 -10.39 11.93 -14.81
N ARG A 53 -9.34 11.81 -15.59
CA ARG A 53 -7.98 11.61 -15.06
C ARG A 53 -7.13 12.87 -15.18
N VAL A 54 -6.47 13.22 -14.08
CA VAL A 54 -5.49 14.29 -13.98
C VAL A 54 -4.17 13.71 -13.50
N VAL A 55 -3.09 13.87 -14.27
CA VAL A 55 -1.74 13.43 -13.92
C VAL A 55 -0.89 14.65 -13.61
N LEU A 56 -0.52 14.85 -12.34
CA LEU A 56 0.12 16.08 -11.87
C LEU A 56 1.44 16.38 -12.56
N SER A 57 2.27 15.34 -12.80
CA SER A 57 3.58 15.51 -13.47
C SER A 57 3.49 15.92 -14.94
N GLU A 58 2.33 15.82 -15.58
CA GLU A 58 2.13 16.18 -16.99
C GLU A 58 1.64 17.61 -17.17
N LEU A 59 1.41 18.34 -16.09
CA LEU A 59 0.75 19.63 -16.10
C LEU A 59 1.71 20.73 -15.68
N LYS A 60 1.76 21.81 -16.45
CA LYS A 60 2.59 22.99 -16.15
C LYS A 60 1.98 23.84 -15.04
N GLU A 61 0.66 24.01 -15.05
CA GLU A 61 -0.13 24.70 -14.02
C GLU A 61 -1.50 24.07 -13.95
N ILE A 62 -1.91 23.59 -12.78
CA ILE A 62 -3.30 23.18 -12.54
C ILE A 62 -3.82 23.88 -11.30
N ASN A 63 -4.98 24.47 -11.45
CA ASN A 63 -5.82 24.74 -10.32
C ASN A 63 -6.73 23.53 -10.09
N LEU A 64 -6.21 22.53 -9.37
CA LEU A 64 -6.96 21.30 -9.06
C LEU A 64 -8.27 21.60 -8.33
N LYS A 65 -8.31 22.70 -7.56
CA LYS A 65 -9.51 23.16 -6.87
C LYS A 65 -10.60 23.57 -7.87
N GLU A 66 -10.24 24.29 -8.93
CA GLU A 66 -11.20 24.63 -10.01
C GLU A 66 -11.67 23.38 -10.75
N GLU A 67 -10.77 22.42 -10.96
CA GLU A 67 -11.11 21.17 -11.63
C GLU A 67 -12.10 20.33 -10.80
N ILE A 68 -11.91 20.26 -9.49
CA ILE A 68 -12.84 19.59 -8.57
C ILE A 68 -14.20 20.29 -8.58
N ILE A 69 -14.23 21.62 -8.51
CA ILE A 69 -15.48 22.40 -8.56
C ILE A 69 -16.21 22.17 -9.88
N LYS A 70 -15.49 22.18 -11.00
CA LYS A 70 -16.06 22.00 -12.34
C LYS A 70 -16.62 20.61 -12.56
N THR A 71 -15.90 19.59 -12.09
CA THR A 71 -16.29 18.19 -12.25
C THR A 71 -17.36 17.79 -11.24
N ASN A 72 -17.37 18.41 -10.05
CA ASN A 72 -18.24 18.07 -8.92
C ASN A 72 -18.38 16.54 -8.74
N PRO A 73 -17.25 15.81 -8.61
CA PRO A 73 -17.27 14.37 -8.63
C PRO A 73 -17.86 13.83 -7.32
N PRO A 74 -18.59 12.71 -7.34
CA PRO A 74 -19.07 12.06 -6.12
C PRO A 74 -17.94 11.43 -5.28
N LEU A 75 -16.76 11.29 -5.87
CA LEU A 75 -15.57 10.73 -5.22
C LEU A 75 -14.31 11.17 -5.98
N VAL A 76 -13.23 11.38 -5.24
CA VAL A 76 -11.88 11.58 -5.77
C VAL A 76 -11.03 10.34 -5.45
N LEU A 77 -10.34 9.78 -6.46
CA LEU A 77 -9.30 8.77 -6.28
C LEU A 77 -7.93 9.44 -6.37
N ALA A 78 -7.14 9.42 -5.30
CA ALA A 78 -5.79 9.93 -5.24
C ALA A 78 -4.76 8.79 -5.32
N ILE A 79 -3.91 8.78 -6.36
CA ILE A 79 -2.88 7.76 -6.58
C ILE A 79 -1.50 8.37 -6.38
N GLY A 80 -0.86 8.00 -5.28
CA GLY A 80 0.47 8.46 -4.90
C GLY A 80 0.49 9.69 -3.99
N ARG A 81 1.68 9.99 -3.46
CA ARG A 81 1.89 10.99 -2.41
C ARG A 81 1.46 12.40 -2.84
N ASP A 82 1.93 12.85 -4.01
CA ASP A 82 1.67 14.23 -4.45
C ASP A 82 0.18 14.42 -4.78
N ALA A 83 -0.48 13.39 -5.31
CA ALA A 83 -1.93 13.41 -5.50
C ALA A 83 -2.65 13.63 -4.18
N LEU A 84 -2.32 12.85 -3.14
CA LEU A 84 -2.93 13.00 -1.82
C LEU A 84 -2.64 14.39 -1.21
N MET A 85 -1.41 14.89 -1.33
CA MET A 85 -1.04 16.23 -0.87
C MET A 85 -1.87 17.33 -1.53
N ASN A 86 -2.15 17.20 -2.83
CA ASN A 86 -2.91 18.20 -3.58
C ASN A 86 -4.42 18.17 -3.27
N VAL A 87 -4.97 17.02 -2.85
CA VAL A 87 -6.39 16.90 -2.50
C VAL A 87 -6.67 16.96 -0.99
N ARG A 88 -5.65 17.11 -0.15
CA ARG A 88 -5.79 17.07 1.32
C ARG A 88 -6.74 18.12 1.92
N GLU A 89 -6.98 19.22 1.19
CA GLU A 89 -7.91 20.30 1.62
C GLU A 89 -9.35 20.07 1.15
N VAL A 90 -9.65 18.99 0.41
CA VAL A 90 -11.00 18.63 0.01
C VAL A 90 -11.79 18.18 1.25
N ARG A 91 -12.99 18.76 1.47
CA ARG A 91 -13.79 18.49 2.68
C ARG A 91 -15.11 17.78 2.40
N ASP A 92 -15.81 18.18 1.37
CA ASP A 92 -17.19 17.78 1.14
C ASP A 92 -17.34 16.58 0.19
N ILE A 93 -16.21 16.09 -0.34
CA ILE A 93 -16.17 14.99 -1.30
C ILE A 93 -15.33 13.84 -0.70
N PRO A 94 -15.82 12.60 -0.70
CA PRO A 94 -15.01 11.45 -0.30
C PRO A 94 -13.75 11.31 -1.14
N VAL A 95 -12.63 11.10 -0.49
CA VAL A 95 -11.34 10.85 -1.14
C VAL A 95 -10.86 9.45 -0.79
N VAL A 96 -10.70 8.60 -1.81
CA VAL A 96 -10.02 7.31 -1.67
C VAL A 96 -8.58 7.49 -2.10
N TYR A 97 -7.62 7.08 -1.26
CA TYR A 97 -6.20 7.17 -1.61
C TYR A 97 -5.52 5.81 -1.61
N ILE A 98 -4.60 5.63 -2.55
CA ILE A 98 -3.78 4.41 -2.72
C ILE A 98 -2.35 4.78 -3.11
N MET A 99 -1.43 3.83 -2.96
CA MET A 99 -0.02 3.99 -3.31
C MET A 99 0.66 5.14 -2.56
N VAL A 100 0.29 5.33 -1.29
CA VAL A 100 0.86 6.37 -0.41
C VAL A 100 1.52 5.72 0.80
N LEU A 101 2.80 5.98 0.97
CA LEU A 101 3.53 5.65 2.20
C LEU A 101 3.27 6.72 3.26
N ALA A 102 3.05 6.29 4.51
CA ALA A 102 2.84 7.16 5.67
C ALA A 102 1.82 8.30 5.43
N PRO A 103 0.55 8.00 5.05
CA PRO A 103 -0.47 9.02 4.76
C PRO A 103 -0.75 9.93 5.96
N GLN A 104 -0.53 9.45 7.19
CA GLN A 104 -0.64 10.24 8.43
C GLN A 104 0.32 11.45 8.47
N SER A 105 1.38 11.45 7.70
CA SER A 105 2.29 12.60 7.57
C SER A 105 1.75 13.71 6.66
N ILE A 106 0.64 13.44 5.95
CA ILE A 106 0.02 14.34 4.97
C ILE A 106 -1.34 14.82 5.46
N LEU A 107 -2.13 13.89 6.00
CA LEU A 107 -3.50 14.16 6.44
C LEU A 107 -3.49 14.69 7.87
N THR A 108 -3.96 15.93 8.05
CA THR A 108 -4.18 16.56 9.36
C THR A 108 -5.60 16.33 9.86
N HIS A 109 -6.53 16.04 8.94
CA HIS A 109 -7.92 15.69 9.16
C HIS A 109 -8.27 14.55 8.21
N ASP A 110 -9.08 13.62 8.64
CA ASP A 110 -9.37 12.40 7.87
C ASP A 110 -10.87 12.08 7.70
N ASP A 111 -11.75 13.03 8.03
CA ASP A 111 -13.19 12.79 8.10
C ASP A 111 -13.79 12.22 6.80
N ASN A 112 -13.27 12.65 5.65
CA ASN A 112 -13.71 12.20 4.32
C ASN A 112 -12.62 11.43 3.55
N PHE A 113 -11.49 11.06 4.20
CA PHE A 113 -10.40 10.31 3.57
C PHE A 113 -10.46 8.83 3.93
N TYR A 114 -10.36 7.99 2.92
CA TYR A 114 -10.36 6.54 3.02
C TYR A 114 -9.16 6.00 2.25
N GLY A 115 -8.43 5.05 2.79
CA GLY A 115 -7.21 4.58 2.14
C GLY A 115 -6.97 3.09 2.20
N ILE A 116 -6.35 2.57 1.13
CA ILE A 116 -5.71 1.27 1.18
C ILE A 116 -4.25 1.53 1.48
N ILE A 117 -3.79 1.13 2.67
CA ILE A 117 -2.41 1.39 3.09
C ILE A 117 -1.43 0.37 2.49
N MET A 118 -0.26 0.87 2.09
CA MET A 118 0.83 0.07 1.49
C MET A 118 1.54 -0.78 2.55
N ASN A 119 0.79 -1.55 3.31
CA ASN A 119 1.36 -2.37 4.37
C ASN A 119 0.72 -3.74 4.41
N THR A 120 1.51 -4.77 4.09
CA THR A 120 1.15 -6.14 4.38
C THR A 120 1.28 -6.37 5.90
N PRO A 121 0.32 -7.00 6.57
CA PRO A 121 0.41 -7.27 8.01
C PRO A 121 1.75 -7.92 8.38
N PRO A 122 2.43 -7.47 9.46
CA PRO A 122 3.73 -8.00 9.88
C PRO A 122 3.74 -9.51 10.08
N GLU A 123 2.65 -10.09 10.57
CA GLU A 123 2.46 -11.53 10.73
C GLU A 123 2.63 -12.26 9.40
N LYS A 124 1.94 -11.79 8.35
CA LYS A 124 2.07 -12.33 6.99
C LYS A 124 3.47 -12.17 6.40
N GLN A 125 4.12 -11.04 6.68
CA GLN A 125 5.49 -10.81 6.23
C GLN A 125 6.45 -11.80 6.89
N LEU A 126 6.39 -11.95 8.22
CA LEU A 126 7.25 -12.89 8.95
C LEU A 126 6.99 -14.33 8.55
N GLU A 127 5.71 -14.75 8.42
CA GLU A 127 5.35 -16.09 7.92
C GLU A 127 6.05 -16.39 6.60
N THR A 128 5.96 -15.45 5.65
CA THR A 128 6.54 -15.61 4.31
C THR A 128 8.07 -15.66 4.36
N TYR A 129 8.70 -14.76 5.12
CA TYR A 129 10.16 -14.76 5.26
C TYR A 129 10.68 -16.04 5.91
N MET A 130 10.06 -16.50 6.99
CA MET A 130 10.44 -17.71 7.69
C MET A 130 10.21 -18.98 6.86
N ALA A 131 9.17 -18.99 6.04
CA ALA A 131 8.91 -20.10 5.12
C ALA A 131 9.99 -20.19 4.03
N ALA A 132 10.46 -19.04 3.52
CA ALA A 132 11.43 -18.99 2.42
C ALA A 132 12.89 -19.02 2.86
N ILE A 133 13.22 -18.46 4.02
CA ILE A 133 14.61 -18.22 4.48
C ILE A 133 14.85 -18.96 5.79
N PRO A 134 15.63 -20.05 5.80
CA PRO A 134 15.96 -20.76 7.02
C PRO A 134 16.83 -19.93 7.97
N GLY A 135 16.68 -20.16 9.28
CA GLY A 135 17.58 -19.59 10.30
C GLY A 135 17.25 -18.15 10.72
N LEU A 136 16.09 -17.63 10.39
CA LEU A 136 15.63 -16.33 10.86
C LEU A 136 15.17 -16.40 12.33
N ASN A 137 16.13 -16.31 13.27
CA ASN A 137 15.83 -16.40 14.70
C ASN A 137 15.85 -15.05 15.39
N ASN A 138 16.87 -14.22 15.10
CA ASN A 138 17.09 -12.91 15.69
C ASN A 138 17.04 -11.85 14.58
N ILE A 139 15.94 -11.14 14.45
CA ILE A 139 15.77 -10.15 13.39
C ILE A 139 15.98 -8.75 13.96
N GLY A 140 16.94 -8.02 13.38
CA GLY A 140 17.22 -6.63 13.73
C GLY A 140 16.26 -5.66 13.06
N LEU A 141 15.87 -4.61 13.78
CA LEU A 141 14.96 -3.59 13.30
C LEU A 141 15.33 -2.23 13.88
N ILE A 142 15.51 -1.23 13.01
CA ILE A 142 15.74 0.18 13.40
C ILE A 142 14.52 0.99 13.01
N TYR A 143 14.01 1.84 13.90
CA TYR A 143 12.78 2.58 13.68
C TYR A 143 12.74 3.94 14.37
N ASN A 144 12.00 4.87 13.79
CA ASN A 144 11.59 6.11 14.46
C ASN A 144 10.20 5.91 15.09
N PRO A 145 10.07 6.02 16.42
CA PRO A 145 8.78 5.79 17.08
C PRO A 145 7.63 6.67 16.57
N GLY A 146 7.92 7.88 16.11
CA GLY A 146 6.90 8.79 15.57
C GLY A 146 6.38 8.40 14.19
N ASN A 147 7.11 7.56 13.44
CA ASN A 147 6.73 7.15 12.08
C ASN A 147 6.22 5.71 12.02
N THR A 148 6.95 4.79 12.65
CA THR A 148 6.73 3.34 12.51
C THR A 148 6.55 2.62 13.84
N GLY A 149 6.31 3.35 14.95
CA GLY A 149 6.12 2.79 16.28
C GLY A 149 5.01 1.74 16.33
N ASP A 150 3.82 2.06 15.83
CA ASP A 150 2.66 1.15 15.81
C ASP A 150 2.93 -0.10 14.94
N LEU A 151 3.67 0.07 13.83
CA LEU A 151 4.06 -1.04 12.98
C LEU A 151 5.03 -1.98 13.72
N VAL A 152 5.97 -1.41 14.47
CA VAL A 152 6.94 -2.17 15.27
C VAL A 152 6.25 -2.93 16.40
N GLU A 153 5.29 -2.34 17.08
CA GLU A 153 4.49 -3.02 18.12
C GLU A 153 3.76 -4.24 17.54
N LYS A 154 3.08 -4.08 16.40
CA LYS A 154 2.44 -5.20 15.70
C LYS A 154 3.45 -6.26 15.23
N SER A 155 4.64 -5.81 14.77
CA SER A 155 5.72 -6.72 14.37
C SER A 155 6.25 -7.54 15.55
N GLN A 156 6.37 -6.94 16.72
CA GLN A 156 6.80 -7.60 17.93
C GLN A 156 5.80 -8.66 18.38
N GLN A 157 4.50 -8.33 18.40
CA GLN A 157 3.44 -9.28 18.71
C GLN A 157 3.42 -10.48 17.74
N ALA A 158 3.63 -10.22 16.45
CA ALA A 158 3.72 -11.28 15.44
C ALA A 158 4.95 -12.17 15.65
N ALA A 159 6.10 -11.57 15.91
CA ALA A 159 7.36 -12.29 16.14
C ALA A 159 7.31 -13.18 17.39
N GLU A 160 6.74 -12.69 18.48
CA GLU A 160 6.53 -13.45 19.73
C GLU A 160 5.69 -14.71 19.48
N LYS A 161 4.60 -14.61 18.72
CA LYS A 161 3.75 -15.75 18.36
C LYS A 161 4.49 -16.81 17.53
N MET A 162 5.49 -16.40 16.75
CA MET A 162 6.25 -17.27 15.85
C MET A 162 7.57 -17.76 16.44
N GLY A 163 7.90 -17.37 17.68
CA GLY A 163 9.16 -17.72 18.33
C GLY A 163 10.38 -17.02 17.73
N VAL A 164 10.20 -15.87 17.08
CA VAL A 164 11.26 -15.02 16.52
C VAL A 164 11.58 -13.90 17.49
N GLN A 165 12.86 -13.66 17.78
CA GLN A 165 13.29 -12.53 18.59
C GLN A 165 13.51 -11.29 17.71
N LEU A 166 12.80 -10.19 17.99
CA LEU A 166 13.10 -8.88 17.39
C LEU A 166 14.11 -8.11 18.29
N ILE A 167 15.23 -7.72 17.69
CA ILE A 167 16.22 -6.84 18.32
C ILE A 167 15.94 -5.42 17.84
N LEU A 168 15.21 -4.66 18.66
CA LEU A 168 14.71 -3.34 18.33
C LEU A 168 15.69 -2.24 18.72
N ARG A 169 15.91 -1.25 17.85
CA ARG A 169 16.66 -0.03 18.13
C ARG A 169 15.91 1.21 17.65
N LYS A 170 15.81 2.18 18.51
CA LYS A 170 15.23 3.49 18.18
C LYS A 170 16.29 4.37 17.54
N ALA A 171 15.90 5.13 16.51
CA ALA A 171 16.71 6.15 15.89
C ALA A 171 15.86 7.40 15.64
N ALA A 172 16.43 8.58 15.84
CA ALA A 172 15.75 9.85 15.60
C ALA A 172 15.96 10.37 14.16
N LYS A 173 17.08 10.01 13.55
CA LYS A 173 17.49 10.50 12.23
C LYS A 173 18.32 9.45 11.48
N ALA A 174 18.40 9.58 10.18
CA ALA A 174 19.14 8.67 9.29
C ALA A 174 20.63 8.52 9.64
N SER A 175 21.27 9.60 10.11
CA SER A 175 22.69 9.58 10.51
C SER A 175 22.99 8.68 11.73
N ASP A 176 21.97 8.22 12.44
CA ASP A 176 22.13 7.31 13.58
C ASP A 176 22.25 5.84 13.12
N VAL A 177 21.72 5.53 11.92
CA VAL A 177 21.63 4.15 11.37
C VAL A 177 22.99 3.44 11.31
N PRO A 178 24.07 4.05 10.80
CA PRO A 178 25.38 3.37 10.71
C PRO A 178 25.95 2.90 12.05
N SER A 179 25.83 3.68 13.11
CA SER A 179 26.31 3.30 14.43
C SER A 179 25.47 2.19 15.05
N ILE A 180 24.15 2.26 14.85
CA ILE A 180 23.20 1.32 15.40
C ILE A 180 23.34 -0.05 14.74
N ILE A 181 23.46 -0.13 13.41
CA ILE A 181 23.63 -1.41 12.72
C ILE A 181 24.96 -2.08 13.08
N LYS A 182 26.02 -1.30 13.30
CA LYS A 182 27.30 -1.83 13.81
C LYS A 182 27.15 -2.49 15.18
N ASP A 183 26.38 -1.89 16.10
CA ASP A 183 26.08 -2.50 17.41
C ASP A 183 25.24 -3.77 17.30
N MET A 184 24.41 -3.88 16.29
CA MET A 184 23.56 -5.06 16.05
C MET A 184 24.31 -6.20 15.35
N THR A 185 25.44 -5.92 14.68
CA THR A 185 26.26 -6.90 13.98
C THR A 185 26.70 -8.02 14.92
N GLY A 186 26.54 -9.29 14.49
CA GLY A 186 26.82 -10.48 15.30
C GLY A 186 25.73 -10.86 16.31
N LYS A 187 24.70 -10.02 16.47
CA LYS A 187 23.53 -10.28 17.33
C LYS A 187 22.28 -10.65 16.54
N ILE A 188 22.26 -10.35 15.24
CA ILE A 188 21.12 -10.56 14.35
C ILE A 188 21.43 -11.54 13.23
N SER A 189 20.44 -12.34 12.84
CA SER A 189 20.48 -13.25 11.68
C SER A 189 19.95 -12.62 10.40
N ALA A 190 19.21 -11.53 10.51
CA ALA A 190 18.72 -10.71 9.40
C ALA A 190 18.41 -9.29 9.89
N PHE A 191 18.36 -8.34 8.96
CA PHE A 191 17.85 -6.98 9.21
C PHE A 191 16.54 -6.77 8.47
N TRP A 192 15.48 -6.37 9.20
CA TRP A 192 14.18 -6.08 8.61
C TRP A 192 14.02 -4.56 8.46
N MET A 193 14.10 -4.09 7.22
CA MET A 193 13.94 -2.70 6.83
C MET A 193 12.45 -2.37 6.72
N LEU A 194 11.95 -1.48 7.57
CA LEU A 194 10.58 -0.95 7.51
C LEU A 194 10.51 0.33 6.65
N PRO A 195 9.32 0.69 6.14
CA PRO A 195 9.12 1.92 5.37
C PRO A 195 9.12 3.18 6.25
N ASP A 196 10.24 3.45 6.92
CA ASP A 196 10.44 4.61 7.77
C ASP A 196 11.02 5.78 6.97
N ILE A 197 10.21 6.79 6.69
CA ILE A 197 10.58 7.95 5.84
C ILE A 197 11.71 8.81 6.42
N THR A 198 11.95 8.74 7.73
CA THR A 198 13.02 9.50 8.40
C THR A 198 14.36 8.77 8.31
N LEU A 199 14.35 7.45 8.35
CA LEU A 199 15.55 6.64 8.46
C LEU A 199 16.03 6.08 7.12
N MET A 200 15.12 5.79 6.19
CA MET A 200 15.42 5.14 4.91
C MET A 200 15.76 6.17 3.84
N THR A 201 16.83 6.94 4.06
CA THR A 201 17.42 7.83 3.04
C THR A 201 18.29 7.01 2.07
N PRO A 202 18.60 7.53 0.86
CA PRO A 202 19.49 6.84 -0.07
C PRO A 202 20.82 6.42 0.56
N GLU A 203 21.42 7.29 1.37
CA GLU A 203 22.71 7.05 2.04
C GLU A 203 22.60 5.93 3.11
N SER A 204 21.51 5.92 3.89
CA SER A 204 21.25 4.89 4.88
C SER A 204 21.04 3.52 4.22
N ILE A 205 20.30 3.50 3.12
CA ILE A 205 20.00 2.28 2.37
C ILE A 205 21.30 1.73 1.76
N GLU A 206 22.09 2.56 1.10
CA GLU A 206 23.38 2.17 0.55
C GLU A 206 24.30 1.58 1.63
N PHE A 207 24.42 2.25 2.78
CA PHE A 207 25.19 1.77 3.91
C PHE A 207 24.70 0.42 4.42
N LEU A 208 23.40 0.21 4.55
CA LEU A 208 22.82 -1.05 4.97
C LEU A 208 23.11 -2.17 3.97
N LEU A 209 23.02 -1.92 2.67
CA LEU A 209 23.30 -2.90 1.62
C LEU A 209 24.78 -3.30 1.62
N ILE A 210 25.71 -2.36 1.76
CA ILE A 210 27.15 -2.64 1.88
C ILE A 210 27.43 -3.47 3.13
N THR A 211 26.88 -3.06 4.28
CA THR A 211 27.05 -3.77 5.56
C THR A 211 26.47 -5.20 5.49
N SER A 212 25.34 -5.38 4.81
CA SER A 212 24.74 -6.69 4.56
C SER A 212 25.72 -7.67 3.92
N MET A 213 26.36 -7.26 2.85
CA MET A 213 27.33 -8.07 2.12
C MET A 213 28.60 -8.33 2.92
N GLU A 214 29.14 -7.30 3.60
CA GLU A 214 30.36 -7.41 4.41
C GLU A 214 30.21 -8.30 5.65
N LYS A 215 29.01 -8.31 6.24
CA LYS A 215 28.74 -8.99 7.53
C LYS A 215 27.87 -10.24 7.38
N ASN A 216 27.50 -10.61 6.15
CA ASN A 216 26.60 -11.73 5.85
C ASN A 216 25.26 -11.62 6.61
N ILE A 217 24.69 -10.41 6.66
CA ILE A 217 23.40 -10.14 7.29
C ILE A 217 22.37 -9.85 6.19
N PRO A 218 21.45 -10.79 5.83
CA PRO A 218 20.45 -10.55 4.80
C PRO A 218 19.50 -9.40 5.17
N ILE A 219 19.17 -8.59 4.18
CA ILE A 219 18.17 -7.52 4.33
C ILE A 219 16.83 -7.99 3.78
N LEU A 220 15.81 -7.92 4.64
CA LEU A 220 14.39 -8.09 4.31
C LEU A 220 13.76 -6.71 4.20
N THR A 221 12.97 -6.45 3.15
CA THR A 221 12.49 -5.09 2.87
C THR A 221 11.05 -5.06 2.35
N PHE A 222 10.52 -3.86 2.18
CA PHE A 222 9.14 -3.59 1.74
C PHE A 222 9.02 -3.28 0.24
N SER A 223 10.14 -3.21 -0.50
CA SER A 223 10.14 -2.80 -1.91
C SER A 223 11.05 -3.67 -2.77
N PRO A 224 10.56 -4.17 -3.93
CA PRO A 224 11.37 -4.92 -4.88
C PRO A 224 12.54 -4.11 -5.44
N LYS A 225 12.43 -2.77 -5.50
CA LYS A 225 13.52 -1.89 -5.91
C LYS A 225 14.79 -2.11 -5.06
N TYR A 226 14.65 -2.34 -3.77
CA TYR A 226 15.80 -2.61 -2.90
C TYR A 226 16.37 -4.02 -3.10
N VAL A 227 15.54 -4.97 -3.53
CA VAL A 227 16.00 -6.31 -3.92
C VAL A 227 16.85 -6.25 -5.19
N GLU A 228 16.48 -5.42 -6.16
CA GLU A 228 17.25 -5.18 -7.39
C GLU A 228 18.65 -4.62 -7.10
N ILE A 229 18.81 -3.81 -6.06
CA ILE A 229 20.08 -3.18 -5.69
C ILE A 229 20.83 -3.86 -4.54
N GLY A 230 20.38 -5.07 -4.09
CA GLY A 230 21.19 -5.91 -3.19
C GLY A 230 20.53 -6.37 -1.89
N ALA A 231 19.28 -6.04 -1.60
CA ALA A 231 18.56 -6.70 -0.52
C ALA A 231 18.22 -8.15 -0.88
N LEU A 232 18.09 -9.02 0.12
CA LEU A 232 17.79 -10.44 -0.10
C LEU A 232 16.37 -10.66 -0.58
N ALA A 233 15.39 -10.08 0.10
CA ALA A 233 14.00 -10.33 -0.20
C ALA A 233 13.11 -9.13 0.18
N SER A 234 11.98 -9.01 -0.49
CA SER A 234 10.95 -8.03 -0.15
C SER A 234 9.56 -8.65 -0.15
N ILE A 235 8.69 -8.06 0.66
CA ILE A 235 7.25 -8.23 0.55
C ILE A 235 6.67 -6.85 0.26
N SER A 236 6.22 -6.66 -0.96
CA SER A 236 5.55 -5.45 -1.44
C SER A 236 4.06 -5.69 -1.58
N VAL A 237 3.28 -4.63 -1.75
CA VAL A 237 1.87 -4.75 -2.11
C VAL A 237 1.72 -5.06 -3.60
N ASP A 238 0.62 -5.74 -3.97
CA ASP A 238 0.21 -5.89 -5.37
C ASP A 238 -0.56 -4.63 -5.78
N PRO A 239 -0.01 -3.77 -6.67
CA PRO A 239 -0.68 -2.53 -7.03
C PRO A 239 -2.04 -2.74 -7.69
N GLY A 240 -2.17 -3.75 -8.56
CA GLY A 240 -3.42 -4.07 -9.23
C GLY A 240 -4.49 -4.52 -8.24
N ASP A 241 -4.13 -5.36 -7.26
CA ASP A 241 -5.09 -5.77 -6.23
C ASP A 241 -5.44 -4.62 -5.26
N MET A 242 -4.47 -3.76 -4.95
CA MET A 242 -4.72 -2.54 -4.18
C MET A 242 -5.72 -1.62 -4.90
N GLY A 243 -5.59 -1.49 -6.22
CA GLY A 243 -6.56 -0.80 -7.07
C GLY A 243 -7.95 -1.44 -7.02
N ARG A 244 -8.05 -2.77 -7.11
CA ARG A 244 -9.33 -3.48 -6.96
C ARG A 244 -9.98 -3.22 -5.59
N GLN A 245 -9.20 -3.29 -4.50
CA GLN A 245 -9.71 -2.94 -3.17
C GLN A 245 -10.24 -1.49 -3.11
N ALA A 246 -9.56 -0.55 -3.76
CA ALA A 246 -9.99 0.84 -3.82
C ALA A 246 -11.29 1.01 -4.64
N GLY A 247 -11.44 0.27 -5.75
CA GLY A 247 -12.66 0.26 -6.54
C GLY A 247 -13.86 -0.30 -5.77
N GLU A 248 -13.66 -1.42 -5.08
CA GLU A 248 -14.66 -2.01 -4.19
C GLU A 248 -15.08 -1.03 -3.05
N LEU A 249 -14.10 -0.31 -2.50
CA LEU A 249 -14.34 0.70 -1.47
C LEU A 249 -15.10 1.90 -2.03
N ALA A 250 -14.69 2.41 -3.20
CA ALA A 250 -15.34 3.53 -3.88
C ALA A 250 -16.81 3.24 -4.20
N GLN A 251 -17.13 2.05 -4.71
CA GLN A 251 -18.51 1.63 -4.95
C GLN A 251 -19.35 1.66 -3.67
N LYS A 252 -18.81 1.14 -2.58
CA LYS A 252 -19.48 1.14 -1.28
C LYS A 252 -19.76 2.56 -0.77
N ILE A 253 -18.81 3.48 -0.92
CA ILE A 253 -18.96 4.88 -0.53
C ILE A 253 -20.06 5.56 -1.38
N ILE A 254 -20.01 5.41 -2.71
CA ILE A 254 -20.94 6.06 -3.63
C ILE A 254 -22.38 5.56 -3.45
N THR A 255 -22.56 4.26 -3.19
CA THR A 255 -23.89 3.66 -2.99
C THR A 255 -24.48 3.94 -1.60
N GLY A 256 -23.78 4.67 -0.73
CA GLY A 256 -24.24 4.97 0.64
C GLY A 256 -24.32 3.73 1.54
N GLY A 257 -23.75 2.59 1.10
CA GLY A 257 -23.88 1.29 1.73
C GLY A 257 -23.08 1.09 3.01
N ILE A 258 -22.23 2.07 3.45
CA ILE A 258 -21.39 1.86 4.63
C ILE A 258 -21.16 3.16 5.41
N LYS A 259 -21.43 3.09 6.72
CA LYS A 259 -20.56 3.72 7.70
C LYS A 259 -19.24 2.94 7.63
N VAL A 260 -18.26 3.47 6.92
CA VAL A 260 -16.90 2.87 6.89
C VAL A 260 -16.29 3.16 8.25
N ASP A 261 -16.43 2.22 9.16
CA ASP A 261 -15.87 2.31 10.52
C ASP A 261 -14.33 2.34 10.50
N GLN A 262 -13.73 1.78 9.44
CA GLN A 262 -12.29 1.81 9.20
C GLN A 262 -11.94 2.73 8.05
N LYS A 263 -11.34 3.88 8.36
CA LYS A 263 -10.81 4.84 7.38
C LYS A 263 -9.64 4.29 6.57
N THR A 264 -8.87 3.36 7.13
CA THR A 264 -7.71 2.75 6.49
C THR A 264 -7.81 1.23 6.52
N ILE A 265 -7.61 0.61 5.36
CA ILE A 265 -7.64 -0.84 5.17
C ILE A 265 -6.26 -1.30 4.70
N PRO A 266 -5.65 -2.35 5.28
CA PRO A 266 -4.38 -2.89 4.79
C PRO A 266 -4.55 -3.52 3.41
N ALA A 267 -3.49 -3.44 2.58
CA ALA A 267 -3.44 -4.19 1.33
C ALA A 267 -3.57 -5.69 1.63
N ARG A 268 -4.51 -6.36 0.95
CA ARG A 268 -4.83 -7.78 1.21
C ARG A 268 -3.84 -8.75 0.57
N LYS A 269 -3.14 -8.34 -0.50
CA LYS A 269 -2.21 -9.18 -1.24
C LYS A 269 -0.79 -8.64 -1.18
N GLY A 270 0.12 -9.49 -0.67
CA GLY A 270 1.56 -9.27 -0.71
C GLY A 270 2.20 -9.98 -1.91
N VAL A 271 3.23 -9.37 -2.47
CA VAL A 271 4.09 -9.97 -3.51
C VAL A 271 5.46 -10.18 -2.91
N PHE A 272 5.88 -11.44 -2.83
CA PHE A 272 7.22 -11.80 -2.37
C PHE A 272 8.20 -11.80 -3.53
N THR A 273 9.30 -11.08 -3.38
CA THR A 273 10.40 -11.02 -4.35
C THR A 273 11.70 -11.39 -3.65
N VAL A 274 12.55 -12.19 -4.30
CA VAL A 274 13.83 -12.62 -3.75
C VAL A 274 14.96 -12.47 -4.76
N ASN A 275 16.16 -12.10 -4.29
CA ASN A 275 17.38 -12.02 -5.07
C ASN A 275 18.22 -13.30 -4.86
N LYS A 276 18.14 -14.23 -5.81
CA LYS A 276 18.86 -15.50 -5.76
C LYS A 276 20.39 -15.31 -5.70
N LYS A 277 20.92 -14.33 -6.43
CA LYS A 277 22.36 -14.03 -6.43
C LYS A 277 22.84 -13.55 -5.07
N VAL A 278 22.04 -12.72 -4.40
CA VAL A 278 22.34 -12.30 -3.02
C VAL A 278 22.24 -13.47 -2.06
N ALA A 279 21.25 -14.35 -2.20
CA ALA A 279 21.15 -15.57 -1.40
C ALA A 279 22.40 -16.46 -1.54
N GLU A 280 22.84 -16.72 -2.77
CA GLU A 280 24.06 -17.47 -3.07
C GLU A 280 25.30 -16.83 -2.44
N ASN A 281 25.48 -15.52 -2.61
CA ASN A 281 26.61 -14.78 -2.04
C ASN A 281 26.64 -14.81 -0.50
N LEU A 282 25.48 -14.84 0.14
CA LEU A 282 25.33 -14.93 1.59
C LEU A 282 25.31 -16.38 2.11
N GLY A 283 25.42 -17.38 1.22
CA GLY A 283 25.36 -18.81 1.59
C GLY A 283 23.98 -19.25 2.09
N ILE A 284 22.90 -18.57 1.71
CA ILE A 284 21.53 -18.85 2.13
C ILE A 284 20.85 -19.76 1.13
N ILE A 285 20.42 -20.94 1.59
CA ILE A 285 19.64 -21.90 0.80
C ILE A 285 18.17 -21.59 0.97
N LEU A 286 17.56 -21.00 -0.07
CA LEU A 286 16.15 -20.68 -0.08
C LEU A 286 15.28 -21.93 -0.26
N LYS A 287 14.13 -21.98 0.42
CA LYS A 287 13.14 -23.05 0.23
C LYS A 287 12.24 -22.73 -0.97
N GLN A 288 12.32 -23.54 -2.03
CA GLN A 288 11.62 -23.31 -3.32
C GLN A 288 10.09 -23.27 -3.22
N GLU A 289 9.50 -23.96 -2.27
CA GLU A 289 8.05 -24.02 -2.09
C GLU A 289 7.41 -22.71 -1.65
N ALA A 290 8.21 -21.76 -1.17
CA ALA A 290 7.71 -20.54 -0.54
C ALA A 290 7.64 -19.32 -1.48
N TYR A 291 8.17 -19.39 -2.71
CA TYR A 291 8.18 -18.26 -3.64
C TYR A 291 8.03 -18.68 -5.10
N GLN A 292 7.21 -17.95 -5.85
CA GLN A 292 7.21 -18.02 -7.29
C GLN A 292 8.32 -17.12 -7.82
N ASP A 293 9.16 -17.67 -8.69
CA ASP A 293 10.31 -16.97 -9.28
C ASP A 293 9.84 -15.82 -10.18
N THR A 294 9.93 -14.58 -9.70
CA THR A 294 9.64 -13.38 -10.48
C THR A 294 10.82 -12.92 -11.33
N ALA A 295 11.95 -13.64 -11.29
CA ALA A 295 13.20 -13.26 -11.98
C ALA A 295 13.36 -13.81 -13.39
N THR A 296 12.34 -14.45 -14.00
CA THR A 296 12.44 -15.05 -15.33
C THR A 296 11.55 -14.38 -16.37
N ASN A 297 11.57 -13.05 -16.49
CA ASN A 297 11.07 -12.38 -17.69
C ASN A 297 11.77 -11.04 -17.88
N LYS A 298 13.00 -11.10 -18.36
CA LYS A 298 13.63 -10.07 -19.19
C LYS A 298 14.59 -10.73 -20.15
#